data_757c50f30f6ba7cff013d5d18451e915
#
_entry.id   757c50f30f6ba7cff013d5d18451e915
#
_cell.length_a   1.000
_cell.length_b   1.000
_cell.length_c   1.000
_cell.angle_alpha   90.00
_cell.angle_beta   90.00
_cell.angle_gamma   90.00
#
_symmetry.space_group_name_H-M   'P 1'
#
loop_
_entity.id
_entity.type
_entity.pdbx_description
1 polymer ?
#
loop_
_entity_poly.entity_id
_entity_poly.type
_entity_poly.pdbx_seq_one_letter_code
_entity_poly.pdbx_strand_id
1 'polypeptide(L)'
;LNDYKIKELYEQMELEIIASMKRNLSRHLKEENKVGFKFTQWQVLKLKELKRYQKENKLIRNKYLKDLDKKIAKHLLKEFKQGYGKEIELYNYLNENKLNSSFFKTNDKKVKQLIKVVNNDLNEANKAVLRMVNDEYRQIIHKSAFFVANGVKTEEQATKEAVKGINQKKMTIEAIDRSSESFLRGGINCIEYKNGRRVNIASYAQMAVRTASQRAQLMGEGEFRKQINNPLVIVSKHNTTCKLCEPWQGKVLIDDVYSGGTKEDGNYPLLSEAMEKGLFHPNCRHGLPSFYPELEDFNHYIDEHNHEENEKNLEEQYINRQIKSFERLEKGSLLPLNIQLFAERKEEWINKKVKKYGKEEVDISYKNVKYQTPDRRQYEKYKKILKNSEYMPKTFEDFVDFKYNITNQWEKLKDDYQWAKHRLKAINNGELTPLSDINHYLKIKDEAHKKLIGIKLANNLEVKTISYHFIDRVIGCIEQRRSGVKIDDIADSLNGNYDIKEIDKSIKIYGLDNIVTINKETGNLIQVNPHTRRKK
;
A
#
# COMPACT_ATOMS: atom_id res chain seq x y z
N LEU A 1 -4.43 8.02 -6.79
CA LEU A 1 -5.22 7.19 -5.88
C LEU A 1 -5.94 6.14 -6.72
N ASN A 2 -5.77 4.87 -6.46
CA ASN A 2 -6.54 3.81 -7.10
C ASN A 2 -7.45 3.12 -6.08
N ASP A 3 -8.33 2.24 -6.54
CA ASP A 3 -9.30 1.50 -5.73
C ASP A 3 -8.65 0.65 -4.61
N TYR A 4 -7.44 0.13 -4.81
CA TYR A 4 -6.68 -0.61 -3.80
C TYR A 4 -6.16 0.30 -2.69
N LYS A 5 -5.62 1.47 -3.06
CA LYS A 5 -5.13 2.44 -2.07
C LYS A 5 -6.25 3.01 -1.21
N ILE A 6 -7.44 3.19 -1.78
CA ILE A 6 -8.59 3.65 -1.00
C ILE A 6 -9.04 2.57 -0.02
N LYS A 7 -9.08 1.30 -0.44
CA LYS A 7 -9.41 0.20 0.48
C LYS A 7 -8.42 0.13 1.64
N GLU A 8 -7.12 0.16 1.37
CA GLU A 8 -6.07 0.16 2.39
C GLU A 8 -6.25 1.31 3.39
N LEU A 9 -6.54 2.50 2.90
CA LEU A 9 -6.77 3.68 3.72
C LEU A 9 -7.95 3.49 4.69
N TYR A 10 -9.06 2.93 4.21
CA TYR A 10 -10.21 2.65 5.06
C TYR A 10 -9.97 1.49 6.04
N GLU A 11 -9.21 0.47 5.68
CA GLU A 11 -8.82 -0.60 6.58
C GLU A 11 -7.90 -0.11 7.71
N GLN A 12 -6.94 0.76 7.40
CA GLN A 12 -6.09 1.38 8.42
C GLN A 12 -6.90 2.29 9.35
N MET A 13 -7.86 3.04 8.82
CA MET A 13 -8.79 3.83 9.61
C MET A 13 -9.64 2.95 10.53
N GLU A 14 -10.16 1.82 10.04
CA GLU A 14 -10.91 0.85 10.82
C GLU A 14 -10.10 0.33 12.01
N LEU A 15 -8.86 -0.10 11.77
CA LEU A 15 -7.97 -0.59 12.82
C LEU A 15 -7.63 0.48 13.87
N GLU A 16 -7.48 1.75 13.47
CA GLU A 16 -7.21 2.84 14.41
C GLU A 16 -8.46 3.20 15.23
N ILE A 17 -9.66 3.15 14.63
CA ILE A 17 -10.94 3.29 15.35
C ILE A 17 -11.13 2.16 16.36
N ILE A 18 -10.84 0.91 15.99
CA ILE A 18 -10.89 -0.25 16.90
C ILE A 18 -9.89 -0.06 18.06
N ALA A 19 -8.67 0.38 17.77
CA ALA A 19 -7.69 0.70 18.81
C ALA A 19 -8.13 1.84 19.73
N SER A 20 -8.82 2.85 19.20
CA SER A 20 -9.45 3.92 19.99
C SER A 20 -10.54 3.36 20.91
N MET A 21 -11.38 2.44 20.41
CA MET A 21 -12.38 1.76 21.21
C MET A 21 -11.74 1.00 22.37
N LYS A 22 -10.70 0.19 22.10
CA LYS A 22 -9.93 -0.53 23.12
C LYS A 22 -9.38 0.42 24.20
N ARG A 23 -8.70 1.51 23.79
CA ARG A 23 -8.15 2.51 24.73
C ARG A 23 -9.23 3.15 25.60
N ASN A 24 -10.38 3.49 25.03
CA ASN A 24 -11.46 4.13 25.76
C ASN A 24 -12.17 3.15 26.70
N LEU A 25 -12.40 1.90 26.31
CA LEU A 25 -13.01 0.87 27.18
C LEU A 25 -12.07 0.46 28.31
N SER A 26 -10.76 0.37 28.07
CA SER A 26 -9.77 -0.02 29.09
C SER A 26 -9.42 1.10 30.09
N ARG A 27 -9.75 2.36 29.78
CA ARG A 27 -9.48 3.49 30.67
C ARG A 27 -10.21 3.33 31.99
N HIS A 28 -9.60 3.75 33.09
CA HIS A 28 -10.05 3.62 34.48
C HIS A 28 -10.07 2.20 35.05
N LEU A 29 -9.91 1.14 34.24
CA LEU A 29 -9.79 -0.22 34.78
C LEU A 29 -8.59 -0.41 35.72
N LYS A 30 -7.54 0.41 35.59
CA LYS A 30 -6.35 0.40 36.48
C LYS A 30 -6.55 1.30 37.72
N GLU A 31 -7.23 2.42 37.54
CA GLU A 31 -7.46 3.41 38.62
C GLU A 31 -8.46 2.91 39.64
N GLU A 32 -9.51 2.25 39.19
CA GLU A 32 -10.56 1.68 40.03
C GLU A 32 -10.06 0.53 40.95
N ASN A 33 -8.90 -0.07 40.66
CA ASN A 33 -8.24 -1.03 41.54
C ASN A 33 -7.77 -0.43 42.88
N LYS A 34 -7.55 0.89 42.95
CA LYS A 34 -7.06 1.58 44.16
C LYS A 34 -8.20 1.91 45.13
N VAL A 35 -9.41 2.04 44.63
CA VAL A 35 -10.60 2.56 45.37
C VAL A 35 -11.67 1.48 45.52
N GLY A 36 -11.50 0.30 44.97
CA GLY A 36 -12.55 -0.73 44.85
C GLY A 36 -13.30 -0.60 43.53
N PHE A 37 -13.23 -1.66 42.69
CA PHE A 37 -13.86 -1.66 41.38
C PHE A 37 -15.35 -1.90 41.44
N LYS A 38 -16.17 -0.89 41.07
CA LYS A 38 -17.61 -1.03 40.88
C LYS A 38 -17.99 -0.90 39.42
N PHE A 39 -18.44 -1.99 38.79
CA PHE A 39 -18.82 -2.02 37.38
C PHE A 39 -19.83 -0.93 36.99
N THR A 40 -20.80 -0.65 37.86
CA THR A 40 -21.80 0.41 37.64
C THR A 40 -21.19 1.79 37.50
N GLN A 41 -20.15 2.09 38.28
CA GLN A 41 -19.38 3.37 38.15
C GLN A 41 -18.64 3.43 36.83
N TRP A 42 -17.95 2.35 36.45
CA TRP A 42 -17.28 2.25 35.16
C TRP A 42 -18.27 2.47 34.00
N GLN A 43 -19.43 1.82 34.03
CA GLN A 43 -20.45 1.96 33.00
C GLN A 43 -20.93 3.43 32.86
N VAL A 44 -21.23 4.10 33.97
CA VAL A 44 -21.65 5.51 34.01
C VAL A 44 -20.54 6.42 33.44
N LEU A 45 -19.29 6.18 33.83
CA LEU A 45 -18.15 6.94 33.31
C LEU A 45 -17.99 6.78 31.82
N LYS A 46 -18.09 5.55 31.29
CA LYS A 46 -17.99 5.30 29.86
C LYS A 46 -19.08 5.96 29.04
N LEU A 47 -20.30 5.97 29.53
CA LEU A 47 -21.40 6.70 28.89
C LEU A 47 -21.21 8.22 28.95
N LYS A 48 -20.70 8.77 30.05
CA LYS A 48 -20.34 10.20 30.15
C LYS A 48 -19.20 10.59 29.19
N GLU A 49 -18.22 9.70 28.99
CA GLU A 49 -17.09 9.92 28.08
C GLU A 49 -17.42 9.70 26.60
N LEU A 50 -18.65 9.31 26.27
CA LEU A 50 -19.05 9.04 24.88
C LEU A 50 -18.73 10.23 23.94
N LYS A 51 -18.95 11.47 24.38
CA LYS A 51 -18.60 12.68 23.57
C LYS A 51 -17.11 12.74 23.26
N ARG A 52 -16.26 12.35 24.21
CA ARG A 52 -14.80 12.30 24.01
C ARG A 52 -14.43 11.22 22.98
N TYR A 53 -15.00 10.03 23.09
CA TYR A 53 -14.82 8.94 22.14
C TYR A 53 -15.26 9.34 20.71
N GLN A 54 -16.43 9.99 20.60
CA GLN A 54 -16.91 10.54 19.34
C GLN A 54 -15.94 11.56 18.72
N LYS A 55 -15.39 12.47 19.54
CA LYS A 55 -14.41 13.45 19.10
C LYS A 55 -13.13 12.79 18.60
N GLU A 56 -12.62 11.79 19.32
CA GLU A 56 -11.43 11.01 18.93
C GLU A 56 -11.64 10.31 17.58
N ASN A 57 -12.77 9.61 17.40
CA ASN A 57 -13.06 8.94 16.14
C ASN A 57 -13.26 9.92 14.97
N LYS A 58 -13.83 11.10 15.22
CA LYS A 58 -13.93 12.16 14.21
C LYS A 58 -12.55 12.65 13.78
N LEU A 59 -11.60 12.77 14.71
CA LEU A 59 -10.21 13.14 14.41
C LEU A 59 -9.50 12.03 13.62
N ILE A 60 -9.67 10.76 14.01
CA ILE A 60 -9.12 9.61 13.27
C ILE A 60 -9.65 9.62 11.84
N ARG A 61 -10.98 9.67 11.66
CA ARG A 61 -11.58 9.76 10.33
C ARG A 61 -11.00 10.91 9.51
N ASN A 62 -10.92 12.11 10.08
CA ASN A 62 -10.41 13.28 9.37
C ASN A 62 -8.94 13.14 8.98
N LYS A 63 -8.11 12.50 9.83
CA LYS A 63 -6.71 12.19 9.54
C LYS A 63 -6.57 11.33 8.28
N TYR A 64 -7.36 10.27 8.17
CA TYR A 64 -7.27 9.32 7.06
C TYR A 64 -7.94 9.84 5.77
N LEU A 65 -9.05 10.56 5.91
CA LEU A 65 -9.85 11.02 4.78
C LEU A 65 -9.56 12.46 4.35
N LYS A 66 -8.50 13.06 4.90
CA LYS A 66 -8.06 14.41 4.51
C LYS A 66 -7.82 14.48 3.00
N ASP A 67 -8.43 15.49 2.36
CA ASP A 67 -8.34 15.73 0.92
C ASP A 67 -8.74 14.53 0.03
N LEU A 68 -9.52 13.57 0.56
CA LEU A 68 -9.96 12.39 -0.19
C LEU A 68 -10.74 12.79 -1.44
N ASP A 69 -11.67 13.73 -1.32
CA ASP A 69 -12.50 14.21 -2.44
C ASP A 69 -11.63 14.77 -3.58
N LYS A 70 -10.58 15.53 -3.25
CA LYS A 70 -9.63 16.07 -4.24
C LYS A 70 -8.81 14.96 -4.89
N LYS A 71 -8.40 13.96 -4.09
CA LYS A 71 -7.63 12.82 -4.60
C LYS A 71 -8.45 11.95 -5.54
N ILE A 72 -9.72 11.73 -5.22
CA ILE A 72 -10.67 11.01 -6.08
C ILE A 72 -10.91 11.81 -7.36
N ALA A 73 -11.18 13.11 -7.26
CA ALA A 73 -11.40 13.97 -8.42
C ALA A 73 -10.19 13.94 -9.38
N LYS A 74 -8.97 14.09 -8.84
CA LYS A 74 -7.74 14.00 -9.64
C LYS A 74 -7.56 12.64 -10.30
N HIS A 75 -7.92 11.57 -9.58
CA HIS A 75 -7.83 10.21 -10.12
C HIS A 75 -8.82 10.00 -11.26
N LEU A 76 -10.10 10.32 -11.07
CA LEU A 76 -11.13 10.13 -12.08
C LEU A 76 -10.90 11.00 -13.33
N LEU A 77 -10.42 12.22 -13.17
CA LEU A 77 -10.00 13.06 -14.30
C LEU A 77 -8.81 12.46 -15.05
N LYS A 78 -7.90 11.81 -14.36
CA LYS A 78 -6.78 11.07 -14.98
C LYS A 78 -7.29 9.89 -15.79
N GLU A 79 -8.18 9.07 -15.21
CA GLU A 79 -8.79 7.91 -15.90
C GLU A 79 -9.55 8.35 -17.17
N PHE A 80 -10.31 9.43 -17.07
CA PHE A 80 -10.99 10.02 -18.22
C PHE A 80 -10.00 10.41 -19.34
N LYS A 81 -8.91 11.10 -19.01
CA LYS A 81 -7.88 11.48 -19.97
C LYS A 81 -7.14 10.26 -20.55
N GLN A 82 -6.91 9.24 -19.73
CA GLN A 82 -6.30 7.99 -20.19
C GLN A 82 -7.18 7.23 -21.17
N GLY A 83 -8.50 7.14 -20.91
CA GLY A 83 -9.44 6.55 -21.85
C GLY A 83 -9.45 7.29 -23.18
N TYR A 84 -9.54 8.62 -23.14
CA TYR A 84 -9.47 9.46 -24.33
C TYR A 84 -8.16 9.27 -25.11
N GLY A 85 -7.02 9.28 -24.43
CA GLY A 85 -5.69 9.09 -25.06
C GLY A 85 -5.51 7.70 -25.66
N LYS A 86 -6.03 6.66 -25.02
CA LYS A 86 -6.00 5.29 -25.51
C LYS A 86 -6.71 5.11 -26.87
N GLU A 87 -7.86 5.76 -27.01
CA GLU A 87 -8.61 5.73 -28.28
C GLU A 87 -7.88 6.49 -29.39
N ILE A 88 -7.21 7.61 -29.08
CA ILE A 88 -6.34 8.31 -30.04
C ILE A 88 -5.18 7.41 -30.50
N GLU A 89 -4.54 6.70 -29.56
CA GLU A 89 -3.45 5.79 -29.89
C GLU A 89 -3.93 4.66 -30.81
N LEU A 90 -5.09 4.08 -30.51
CA LEU A 90 -5.72 3.06 -31.34
C LEU A 90 -6.05 3.61 -32.73
N TYR A 91 -6.68 4.77 -32.80
CA TYR A 91 -7.03 5.43 -34.07
C TYR A 91 -5.79 5.71 -34.92
N ASN A 92 -4.73 6.25 -34.31
CA ASN A 92 -3.46 6.54 -34.99
C ASN A 92 -2.71 5.28 -35.44
N TYR A 93 -2.90 4.16 -34.73
CA TYR A 93 -2.34 2.88 -35.15
C TYR A 93 -3.04 2.32 -36.39
N LEU A 94 -4.36 2.54 -36.50
CA LEU A 94 -5.18 2.04 -37.60
C LEU A 94 -5.16 2.98 -38.83
N ASN A 95 -4.80 4.25 -38.67
CA ASN A 95 -4.79 5.24 -39.70
C ASN A 95 -3.40 5.87 -39.88
N GLU A 96 -3.00 6.09 -41.14
CA GLU A 96 -1.70 6.73 -41.43
C GLU A 96 -1.61 8.18 -40.97
N ASN A 97 -2.75 8.86 -40.79
CA ASN A 97 -2.86 10.24 -40.33
C ASN A 97 -2.79 10.30 -38.80
N LYS A 98 -1.68 10.78 -38.26
CA LYS A 98 -1.47 10.94 -36.82
C LYS A 98 -2.24 12.14 -36.28
N LEU A 99 -3.33 11.88 -35.54
CA LEU A 99 -4.01 12.90 -34.75
C LEU A 99 -3.21 13.24 -33.49
N ASN A 100 -3.07 14.54 -33.22
CA ASN A 100 -2.43 15.00 -31.98
C ASN A 100 -3.51 15.26 -30.93
N SER A 101 -3.34 14.73 -29.72
CA SER A 101 -4.26 14.88 -28.59
C SER A 101 -4.58 16.34 -28.21
N SER A 102 -3.71 17.29 -28.60
CA SER A 102 -3.92 18.72 -28.36
C SER A 102 -5.00 19.37 -29.25
N PHE A 103 -5.41 18.72 -30.32
CA PHE A 103 -6.39 19.26 -31.28
C PHE A 103 -7.84 19.23 -30.77
N PHE A 104 -8.14 18.37 -29.81
CA PHE A 104 -9.50 18.13 -29.36
C PHE A 104 -9.76 18.71 -27.97
N LYS A 105 -10.76 19.59 -27.84
CA LYS A 105 -11.26 20.05 -26.55
C LYS A 105 -12.13 18.95 -25.93
N THR A 106 -11.63 18.30 -24.89
CA THR A 106 -12.40 17.30 -24.16
C THR A 106 -13.54 17.93 -23.36
N ASN A 107 -14.75 17.38 -23.48
CA ASN A 107 -15.90 17.79 -22.67
C ASN A 107 -15.92 17.01 -21.35
N ASP A 108 -15.39 17.59 -20.30
CA ASP A 108 -15.28 16.97 -18.98
C ASP A 108 -16.51 17.13 -18.06
N LYS A 109 -17.65 17.65 -18.60
CA LYS A 109 -18.87 17.88 -17.80
C LYS A 109 -19.41 16.59 -17.18
N LYS A 110 -19.48 15.49 -17.97
CA LYS A 110 -19.99 14.19 -17.50
C LYS A 110 -19.12 13.63 -16.37
N VAL A 111 -17.79 13.66 -16.51
CA VAL A 111 -16.88 13.14 -15.47
C VAL A 111 -16.90 14.03 -14.23
N LYS A 112 -17.08 15.33 -14.33
CA LYS A 112 -17.26 16.21 -13.18
C LYS A 112 -18.55 15.90 -12.39
N GLN A 113 -19.63 15.55 -13.07
CA GLN A 113 -20.85 15.06 -12.41
C GLN A 113 -20.63 13.72 -11.72
N LEU A 114 -19.95 12.78 -12.36
CA LEU A 114 -19.58 11.50 -11.75
C LEU A 114 -18.76 11.70 -10.47
N ILE A 115 -17.77 12.59 -10.50
CA ILE A 115 -16.95 12.94 -9.33
C ILE A 115 -17.82 13.46 -8.19
N LYS A 116 -18.79 14.33 -8.47
CA LYS A 116 -19.70 14.88 -7.45
C LYS A 116 -20.55 13.77 -6.82
N VAL A 117 -21.09 12.85 -7.60
CA VAL A 117 -21.90 11.73 -7.10
C VAL A 117 -21.07 10.84 -6.21
N VAL A 118 -19.90 10.39 -6.67
CA VAL A 118 -19.03 9.49 -5.92
C VAL A 118 -18.55 10.11 -4.60
N ASN A 119 -18.18 11.39 -4.61
CA ASN A 119 -17.79 12.09 -3.40
C ASN A 119 -18.94 12.20 -2.40
N ASN A 120 -20.16 12.48 -2.87
CA ASN A 120 -21.35 12.53 -2.00
C ASN A 120 -21.64 11.15 -1.40
N ASP A 121 -21.62 10.08 -2.19
CA ASP A 121 -21.85 8.71 -1.71
C ASP A 121 -20.83 8.29 -0.64
N LEU A 122 -19.55 8.58 -0.87
CA LEU A 122 -18.50 8.28 0.11
C LEU A 122 -18.61 9.16 1.36
N ASN A 123 -19.06 10.41 1.24
CA ASN A 123 -19.28 11.27 2.39
C ASN A 123 -20.43 10.77 3.27
N GLU A 124 -21.53 10.29 2.67
CA GLU A 124 -22.63 9.66 3.42
C GLU A 124 -22.18 8.35 4.09
N ALA A 125 -21.42 7.52 3.36
CA ALA A 125 -20.82 6.31 3.92
C ALA A 125 -19.93 6.63 5.14
N ASN A 126 -19.14 7.70 5.07
CA ASN A 126 -18.27 8.14 6.17
C ASN A 126 -19.06 8.65 7.41
N LYS A 127 -20.25 9.20 7.21
CA LYS A 127 -21.16 9.53 8.32
C LYS A 127 -21.72 8.25 8.96
N ALA A 128 -22.03 7.24 8.15
CA ALA A 128 -22.50 5.94 8.64
C ALA A 128 -21.45 5.22 9.49
N VAL A 129 -20.16 5.30 9.14
CA VAL A 129 -19.04 4.80 9.96
C VAL A 129 -19.12 5.33 11.38
N LEU A 130 -19.20 6.66 11.55
CA LEU A 130 -19.21 7.28 12.87
C LEU A 130 -20.46 6.92 13.67
N ARG A 131 -21.63 6.83 13.02
CA ARG A 131 -22.87 6.39 13.67
C ARG A 131 -22.73 4.97 14.20
N MET A 132 -22.38 4.03 13.33
CA MET A 132 -22.23 2.62 13.70
C MET A 132 -21.22 2.43 14.85
N VAL A 133 -20.05 3.03 14.77
CA VAL A 133 -19.01 2.89 15.80
C VAL A 133 -19.47 3.44 17.15
N ASN A 134 -20.23 4.54 17.17
CA ASN A 134 -20.81 5.07 18.40
C ASN A 134 -21.89 4.16 18.99
N ASP A 135 -22.71 3.57 18.13
CA ASP A 135 -23.77 2.65 18.57
C ASP A 135 -23.18 1.34 19.08
N GLU A 136 -22.16 0.79 18.40
CA GLU A 136 -21.42 -0.39 18.88
C GLU A 136 -20.75 -0.12 20.23
N TYR A 137 -20.13 1.05 20.43
CA TYR A 137 -19.53 1.41 21.71
C TYR A 137 -20.57 1.39 22.86
N ARG A 138 -21.76 1.98 22.62
CA ARG A 138 -22.87 1.94 23.58
C ARG A 138 -23.35 0.51 23.84
N GLN A 139 -23.54 -0.26 22.76
CA GLN A 139 -23.99 -1.67 22.87
C GLN A 139 -23.00 -2.52 23.66
N ILE A 140 -21.70 -2.36 23.44
CA ILE A 140 -20.66 -3.08 24.20
C ILE A 140 -20.77 -2.75 25.68
N ILE A 141 -20.94 -1.47 26.06
CA ILE A 141 -21.10 -1.07 27.46
C ILE A 141 -22.35 -1.71 28.07
N HIS A 142 -23.49 -1.72 27.37
CA HIS A 142 -24.72 -2.30 27.87
C HIS A 142 -24.67 -3.84 27.92
N LYS A 143 -24.18 -4.50 26.87
CA LYS A 143 -24.02 -5.97 26.84
C LYS A 143 -23.06 -6.48 27.92
N SER A 144 -21.98 -5.70 28.19
CA SER A 144 -21.05 -6.05 29.27
C SER A 144 -21.73 -6.10 30.63
N ALA A 145 -22.73 -5.24 30.88
CA ALA A 145 -23.51 -5.29 32.10
C ALA A 145 -24.27 -6.61 32.26
N PHE A 146 -24.88 -7.10 31.18
CA PHE A 146 -25.56 -8.39 31.17
C PHE A 146 -24.59 -9.54 31.49
N PHE A 147 -23.41 -9.57 30.89
CA PHE A 147 -22.43 -10.62 31.15
C PHE A 147 -21.83 -10.54 32.56
N VAL A 148 -21.65 -9.34 33.13
CA VAL A 148 -21.19 -9.17 34.50
C VAL A 148 -22.27 -9.66 35.49
N ALA A 149 -23.56 -9.36 35.24
CA ALA A 149 -24.66 -9.76 36.10
C ALA A 149 -24.92 -11.28 36.09
N ASN A 150 -24.76 -11.92 34.92
CA ASN A 150 -25.06 -13.36 34.74
C ASN A 150 -23.84 -14.27 34.87
N GLY A 151 -22.66 -13.72 35.12
CA GLY A 151 -21.39 -14.44 35.10
C GLY A 151 -20.93 -14.78 33.67
N VAL A 152 -19.65 -14.58 33.36
CA VAL A 152 -19.03 -15.05 32.12
C VAL A 152 -18.68 -16.53 32.33
N LYS A 153 -19.63 -17.43 32.09
CA LYS A 153 -19.40 -18.87 32.28
C LYS A 153 -19.12 -19.54 30.95
N THR A 154 -17.91 -20.09 30.75
CA THR A 154 -17.73 -21.29 29.93
C THR A 154 -17.97 -22.52 30.82
N GLU A 155 -18.50 -23.61 30.27
CA GLU A 155 -18.84 -24.84 31.04
C GLU A 155 -17.66 -25.40 31.86
N GLU A 156 -16.41 -25.22 31.43
CA GLU A 156 -15.19 -25.60 32.15
C GLU A 156 -14.82 -24.68 33.32
N GLN A 157 -15.22 -23.42 33.28
CA GLN A 157 -14.91 -22.43 34.33
C GLN A 157 -15.90 -22.49 35.50
N ALA A 158 -17.15 -22.91 35.25
CA ALA A 158 -18.18 -23.04 36.28
C ALA A 158 -17.82 -24.04 37.39
N THR A 159 -17.01 -25.06 37.06
CA THR A 159 -16.60 -26.11 37.99
C THR A 159 -15.34 -25.75 38.82
N LYS A 160 -14.48 -24.85 38.33
CA LYS A 160 -13.22 -24.48 39.02
C LYS A 160 -13.31 -23.21 39.85
N GLU A 161 -14.30 -22.35 39.65
CA GLU A 161 -14.38 -21.01 40.25
C GLU A 161 -15.33 -20.88 41.45
N ALA A 162 -16.03 -21.93 41.81
CA ALA A 162 -16.83 -21.95 43.03
C ALA A 162 -16.02 -21.78 44.33
N VAL A 163 -14.69 -21.81 44.27
CA VAL A 163 -13.77 -21.85 45.43
C VAL A 163 -12.88 -20.62 45.60
N LYS A 164 -12.80 -19.69 44.63
CA LYS A 164 -11.92 -18.49 44.76
C LYS A 164 -12.68 -17.24 44.32
N GLY A 165 -12.76 -16.23 45.18
CA GLY A 165 -13.37 -14.94 44.88
C GLY A 165 -12.91 -14.38 43.54
N ILE A 166 -13.85 -14.30 42.59
CA ILE A 166 -13.60 -13.84 41.23
C ILE A 166 -13.22 -12.37 41.30
N ASN A 167 -12.07 -12.01 40.76
CA ASN A 167 -11.67 -10.62 40.63
C ASN A 167 -12.64 -9.91 39.65
N GLN A 168 -13.51 -9.03 40.17
CA GLN A 168 -14.54 -8.32 39.42
C GLN A 168 -14.00 -7.59 38.19
N LYS A 169 -12.74 -7.15 38.25
CA LYS A 169 -12.04 -6.53 37.10
C LYS A 169 -11.82 -7.54 35.97
N LYS A 170 -11.39 -8.77 36.26
CA LYS A 170 -11.19 -9.82 35.26
C LYS A 170 -12.50 -10.14 34.57
N MET A 171 -13.58 -10.30 35.34
CA MET A 171 -14.95 -10.50 34.82
C MET A 171 -15.37 -9.35 33.89
N THR A 172 -15.07 -8.11 34.26
CA THR A 172 -15.42 -6.94 33.42
C THR A 172 -14.66 -6.95 32.11
N ILE A 173 -13.36 -7.26 32.13
CA ILE A 173 -12.55 -7.36 30.92
C ILE A 173 -13.09 -8.45 30.00
N GLU A 174 -13.37 -9.63 30.53
CA GLU A 174 -13.96 -10.77 29.79
C GLU A 174 -15.33 -10.42 29.21
N ALA A 175 -16.17 -9.72 29.97
CA ALA A 175 -17.48 -9.27 29.51
C ALA A 175 -17.38 -8.26 28.37
N ILE A 176 -16.42 -7.33 28.42
CA ILE A 176 -16.17 -6.36 27.36
C ILE A 176 -15.69 -7.08 26.08
N ASP A 177 -14.73 -7.99 26.20
CA ASP A 177 -14.19 -8.72 25.07
C ASP A 177 -15.27 -9.58 24.40
N ARG A 178 -16.07 -10.30 25.18
CA ARG A 178 -17.21 -11.09 24.67
C ARG A 178 -18.27 -10.20 24.01
N SER A 179 -18.54 -9.02 24.56
CA SER A 179 -19.52 -8.08 24.00
C SER A 179 -19.03 -7.46 22.69
N SER A 180 -17.72 -7.31 22.51
CA SER A 180 -17.11 -6.70 21.32
C SER A 180 -16.74 -7.71 20.24
N GLU A 181 -16.70 -9.00 20.54
CA GLU A 181 -16.20 -10.05 19.63
C GLU A 181 -16.88 -10.03 18.26
N SER A 182 -18.22 -9.96 18.23
CA SER A 182 -18.98 -9.94 16.98
C SER A 182 -18.62 -8.74 16.09
N PHE A 183 -18.48 -7.56 16.70
CA PHE A 183 -18.05 -6.35 16.01
C PHE A 183 -16.60 -6.48 15.50
N LEU A 184 -15.69 -6.97 16.33
CA LEU A 184 -14.28 -7.15 15.96
C LEU A 184 -14.12 -8.16 14.81
N ARG A 185 -14.89 -9.27 14.83
CA ARG A 185 -14.87 -10.24 13.73
C ARG A 185 -15.45 -9.67 12.44
N GLY A 186 -16.56 -8.96 12.52
CA GLY A 186 -17.24 -8.37 11.36
C GLY A 186 -16.58 -7.12 10.81
N GLY A 187 -15.99 -6.28 11.66
CA GLY A 187 -15.49 -4.95 11.31
C GLY A 187 -16.61 -3.91 11.15
N ILE A 188 -16.29 -2.77 10.53
CA ILE A 188 -17.23 -1.65 10.32
C ILE A 188 -18.15 -1.94 9.12
N ASN A 189 -19.16 -2.77 9.33
CA ASN A 189 -20.16 -3.13 8.32
C ASN A 189 -21.33 -2.13 8.32
N CYS A 190 -21.05 -0.86 8.02
CA CYS A 190 -21.99 0.25 8.16
C CYS A 190 -22.86 0.51 6.92
N ILE A 191 -22.59 -0.15 5.80
CA ILE A 191 -23.34 0.03 4.56
C ILE A 191 -24.38 -1.08 4.43
N GLU A 192 -25.64 -0.72 4.44
CA GLU A 192 -26.74 -1.66 4.27
C GLU A 192 -27.38 -1.50 2.88
N TYR A 193 -27.40 -2.59 2.11
CA TYR A 193 -28.05 -2.64 0.82
C TYR A 193 -29.57 -2.90 0.97
N LYS A 194 -30.34 -2.61 -0.08
CA LYS A 194 -31.81 -2.81 -0.11
C LYS A 194 -32.27 -4.24 0.25
N ASN A 195 -31.42 -5.22 0.03
CA ASN A 195 -31.67 -6.63 0.40
C ASN A 195 -31.28 -6.96 1.85
N GLY A 196 -30.97 -5.98 2.69
CA GLY A 196 -30.55 -6.15 4.10
C GLY A 196 -29.09 -6.59 4.28
N ARG A 197 -28.35 -6.84 3.21
CA ARG A 197 -26.93 -7.20 3.29
C ARG A 197 -26.10 -6.04 3.77
N ARG A 198 -25.31 -6.25 4.82
CA ARG A 198 -24.34 -5.28 5.32
C ARG A 198 -22.96 -5.51 4.74
N VAL A 199 -22.31 -4.43 4.36
CA VAL A 199 -21.00 -4.43 3.72
C VAL A 199 -20.01 -3.55 4.49
N ASN A 200 -18.78 -4.05 4.61
CA ASN A 200 -17.69 -3.31 5.24
C ASN A 200 -17.35 -2.06 4.41
N ILE A 201 -17.08 -0.96 5.12
CA ILE A 201 -16.80 0.35 4.53
C ILE A 201 -15.61 0.34 3.56
N ALA A 202 -14.54 -0.40 3.86
CA ALA A 202 -13.38 -0.48 2.98
C ALA A 202 -13.71 -1.19 1.65
N SER A 203 -14.51 -2.26 1.72
CA SER A 203 -14.99 -2.96 0.52
C SER A 203 -15.93 -2.10 -0.30
N TYR A 204 -16.82 -1.34 0.35
CA TYR A 204 -17.70 -0.40 -0.33
C TYR A 204 -16.93 0.71 -1.04
N ALA A 205 -16.00 1.35 -0.34
CA ALA A 205 -15.18 2.42 -0.91
C ALA A 205 -14.33 1.93 -2.10
N GLN A 206 -13.77 0.73 -2.00
CA GLN A 206 -13.06 0.10 -3.11
C GLN A 206 -13.97 -0.10 -4.33
N MET A 207 -15.16 -0.67 -4.12
CA MET A 207 -16.15 -0.90 -5.18
C MET A 207 -16.58 0.41 -5.83
N ALA A 208 -16.90 1.43 -5.03
CA ALA A 208 -17.35 2.73 -5.53
C ALA A 208 -16.29 3.40 -6.41
N VAL A 209 -15.03 3.44 -5.95
CA VAL A 209 -13.94 4.07 -6.73
C VAL A 209 -13.59 3.25 -7.97
N ARG A 210 -13.56 1.92 -7.89
CA ARG A 210 -13.30 1.06 -9.04
C ARG A 210 -14.35 1.28 -10.14
N THR A 211 -15.62 1.23 -9.76
CA THR A 211 -16.74 1.44 -10.71
C THR A 211 -16.68 2.85 -11.31
N ALA A 212 -16.37 3.86 -10.51
CA ALA A 212 -16.24 5.23 -11.00
C ALA A 212 -15.01 5.39 -11.93
N SER A 213 -13.89 4.75 -11.64
CA SER A 213 -12.69 4.79 -12.50
C SER A 213 -12.98 4.20 -13.87
N GLN A 214 -13.64 3.04 -13.91
CA GLN A 214 -14.06 2.42 -15.16
C GLN A 214 -15.01 3.32 -15.95
N ARG A 215 -16.03 3.89 -15.30
CA ARG A 215 -16.96 4.81 -15.97
C ARG A 215 -16.27 6.07 -16.47
N ALA A 216 -15.31 6.61 -15.73
CA ALA A 216 -14.54 7.77 -16.15
C ALA A 216 -13.70 7.45 -17.40
N GLN A 217 -13.07 6.27 -17.46
CA GLN A 217 -12.33 5.81 -18.62
C GLN A 217 -13.25 5.65 -19.84
N LEU A 218 -14.39 4.95 -19.69
CA LEU A 218 -15.38 4.78 -20.76
C LEU A 218 -15.95 6.11 -21.26
N MET A 219 -16.14 7.09 -20.37
CA MET A 219 -16.53 8.45 -20.76
C MET A 219 -15.45 9.13 -21.61
N GLY A 220 -14.16 8.91 -21.30
CA GLY A 220 -13.05 9.43 -22.09
C GLY A 220 -12.98 8.78 -23.48
N GLU A 221 -13.08 7.46 -23.52
CA GLU A 221 -13.13 6.68 -24.77
C GLU A 221 -14.33 7.11 -25.64
N GLY A 222 -15.52 7.22 -25.05
CA GLY A 222 -16.74 7.65 -25.76
C GLY A 222 -16.69 9.11 -26.26
N GLU A 223 -16.04 10.00 -25.52
CA GLU A 223 -15.87 11.39 -25.98
C GLU A 223 -15.02 11.47 -27.25
N PHE A 224 -13.97 10.65 -27.38
CA PHE A 224 -13.21 10.57 -28.62
C PHE A 224 -14.01 9.92 -29.75
N ARG A 225 -14.66 8.77 -29.51
CA ARG A 225 -15.53 8.10 -30.50
C ARG A 225 -16.59 9.04 -31.09
N LYS A 226 -17.18 9.87 -30.22
CA LYS A 226 -18.12 10.90 -30.66
C LYS A 226 -17.50 11.88 -31.63
N GLN A 227 -16.26 12.30 -31.43
CA GLN A 227 -15.58 13.27 -32.30
C GLN A 227 -15.21 12.70 -33.67
N ILE A 228 -14.93 11.40 -33.73
CA ILE A 228 -14.65 10.70 -35.00
C ILE A 228 -15.92 10.07 -35.64
N ASN A 229 -17.08 10.28 -35.02
CA ASN A 229 -18.38 9.72 -35.46
C ASN A 229 -18.36 8.19 -35.61
N ASN A 230 -17.68 7.47 -34.70
CA ASN A 230 -17.67 6.01 -34.63
C ASN A 230 -18.27 5.52 -33.29
N PRO A 231 -19.60 5.28 -33.22
CA PRO A 231 -20.25 4.83 -32.00
C PRO A 231 -20.21 3.31 -31.80
N LEU A 232 -19.57 2.54 -32.68
CA LEU A 232 -19.52 1.09 -32.57
C LEU A 232 -18.43 0.62 -31.59
N VAL A 233 -18.83 -0.26 -30.70
CA VAL A 233 -17.96 -0.83 -29.67
C VAL A 233 -18.12 -2.32 -29.53
N ILE A 234 -17.11 -3.03 -29.07
CA ILE A 234 -17.18 -4.45 -28.75
C ILE A 234 -16.98 -4.66 -27.25
N VAL A 235 -17.77 -5.52 -26.61
CA VAL A 235 -17.60 -5.84 -25.20
C VAL A 235 -16.39 -6.76 -25.05
N SER A 236 -15.38 -6.33 -24.27
CA SER A 236 -14.18 -7.13 -24.03
C SER A 236 -14.53 -8.47 -23.36
N LYS A 237 -13.73 -9.51 -23.60
CA LYS A 237 -13.85 -10.81 -22.94
C LYS A 237 -12.81 -10.92 -21.84
N HIS A 238 -13.11 -11.67 -20.79
CA HIS A 238 -12.15 -12.07 -19.77
C HIS A 238 -12.60 -13.34 -19.05
N ASN A 239 -11.65 -14.08 -18.52
CA ASN A 239 -11.84 -15.43 -17.96
C ASN A 239 -12.72 -15.49 -16.70
N THR A 240 -12.86 -14.40 -15.96
CA THR A 240 -13.58 -14.36 -14.68
C THR A 240 -14.88 -13.56 -14.77
N THR A 241 -15.61 -13.73 -15.87
CA THR A 241 -16.88 -13.03 -16.08
C THR A 241 -17.98 -13.58 -15.17
N CYS A 242 -18.97 -12.75 -14.87
CA CYS A 242 -20.15 -13.16 -14.14
C CYS A 242 -21.33 -13.44 -15.09
N LYS A 243 -22.33 -14.18 -14.61
CA LYS A 243 -23.54 -14.54 -15.36
C LYS A 243 -24.30 -13.36 -15.98
N LEU A 244 -24.14 -12.14 -15.43
CA LEU A 244 -24.81 -10.92 -15.96
C LEU A 244 -24.08 -10.36 -17.18
N CYS A 245 -22.75 -10.42 -17.18
CA CYS A 245 -21.94 -9.88 -18.27
C CYS A 245 -21.62 -10.91 -19.37
N GLU A 246 -21.60 -12.20 -19.02
CA GLU A 246 -21.28 -13.30 -19.94
C GLU A 246 -22.05 -13.26 -21.26
N PRO A 247 -23.39 -12.99 -21.31
CA PRO A 247 -24.15 -12.94 -22.55
C PRO A 247 -23.73 -11.82 -23.51
N TRP A 248 -22.98 -10.83 -23.00
CA TRP A 248 -22.57 -9.65 -23.75
C TRP A 248 -21.14 -9.69 -24.26
N GLN A 249 -20.31 -10.58 -23.72
CA GLN A 249 -18.91 -10.67 -24.10
C GLN A 249 -18.74 -10.94 -25.60
N GLY A 250 -17.88 -10.16 -26.25
CA GLY A 250 -17.59 -10.25 -27.67
C GLY A 250 -18.71 -9.77 -28.57
N LYS A 251 -19.82 -9.23 -28.04
CA LYS A 251 -20.88 -8.62 -28.84
C LYS A 251 -20.53 -7.19 -29.22
N VAL A 252 -20.83 -6.84 -30.45
CA VAL A 252 -20.78 -5.46 -30.92
C VAL A 252 -22.06 -4.74 -30.48
N LEU A 253 -21.90 -3.53 -29.96
CA LEU A 253 -22.97 -2.67 -29.46
C LEU A 253 -22.82 -1.28 -30.07
N ILE A 254 -23.94 -0.54 -30.14
CA ILE A 254 -23.94 0.89 -30.43
C ILE A 254 -23.84 1.64 -29.10
N ASP A 255 -22.80 2.45 -28.93
CA ASP A 255 -22.57 3.25 -27.74
C ASP A 255 -23.41 4.53 -27.71
N ASP A 256 -24.68 4.39 -27.32
CA ASP A 256 -25.62 5.49 -27.11
C ASP A 256 -25.40 6.23 -25.76
N VAL A 257 -24.62 5.67 -24.87
CA VAL A 257 -24.40 6.20 -23.51
C VAL A 257 -23.22 7.19 -23.43
N TYR A 258 -22.10 6.82 -24.01
CA TYR A 258 -20.87 7.61 -23.89
C TYR A 258 -20.54 8.39 -25.15
N SER A 259 -20.76 7.82 -26.35
CA SER A 259 -20.49 8.47 -27.63
C SER A 259 -21.73 9.08 -28.29
N GLY A 260 -22.93 8.69 -27.87
CA GLY A 260 -24.18 9.26 -28.35
C GLY A 260 -24.64 8.64 -29.68
N GLY A 261 -24.31 7.37 -29.95
CA GLY A 261 -24.80 6.61 -31.07
C GLY A 261 -26.31 6.39 -31.01
N THR A 262 -26.89 6.02 -32.16
CA THR A 262 -28.32 5.78 -32.34
C THR A 262 -28.56 4.48 -33.11
N LYS A 263 -29.80 4.00 -33.17
CA LYS A 263 -30.14 2.78 -33.95
C LYS A 263 -29.91 2.93 -35.45
N GLU A 264 -29.66 4.14 -35.92
CA GLU A 264 -29.32 4.42 -37.32
C GLU A 264 -27.87 4.07 -37.67
N ASP A 265 -27.01 3.94 -36.65
CA ASP A 265 -25.58 3.63 -36.81
C ASP A 265 -25.27 2.15 -37.08
N GLY A 266 -26.31 1.29 -37.13
CA GLY A 266 -26.13 -0.12 -37.48
C GLY A 266 -27.18 -1.06 -36.87
N ASN A 267 -27.15 -2.32 -37.28
CA ASN A 267 -28.07 -3.34 -36.79
C ASN A 267 -27.48 -4.08 -35.56
N TYR A 268 -27.11 -3.30 -34.54
CA TYR A 268 -26.55 -3.82 -33.29
C TYR A 268 -27.41 -3.36 -32.10
N PRO A 269 -27.39 -4.12 -30.95
CA PRO A 269 -28.06 -3.68 -29.72
C PRO A 269 -27.45 -2.38 -29.18
N LEU A 270 -28.27 -1.58 -28.48
CA LEU A 270 -27.77 -0.39 -27.78
C LEU A 270 -27.02 -0.79 -26.50
N LEU A 271 -26.00 -0.03 -26.17
CA LEU A 271 -25.26 -0.20 -24.91
C LEU A 271 -26.16 0.02 -23.69
N SER A 272 -27.09 1.00 -23.76
CA SER A 272 -28.09 1.23 -22.70
C SER A 272 -28.94 -0.01 -22.43
N GLU A 273 -29.42 -0.71 -23.47
CA GLU A 273 -30.18 -1.95 -23.32
C GLU A 273 -29.38 -3.08 -22.66
N ALA A 274 -28.08 -3.17 -22.97
CA ALA A 274 -27.18 -4.13 -22.37
C ALA A 274 -26.92 -3.81 -20.87
N MET A 275 -26.78 -2.52 -20.53
CA MET A 275 -26.59 -2.06 -19.15
C MET A 275 -27.84 -2.30 -18.30
N GLU A 276 -29.03 -2.11 -18.81
CA GLU A 276 -30.29 -2.43 -18.12
C GLU A 276 -30.39 -3.93 -17.80
N LYS A 277 -29.85 -4.79 -18.66
CA LYS A 277 -29.76 -6.24 -18.44
C LYS A 277 -28.56 -6.69 -17.63
N GLY A 278 -27.81 -5.76 -17.05
CA GLY A 278 -26.78 -6.01 -16.04
C GLY A 278 -25.33 -5.91 -16.50
N LEU A 279 -25.06 -5.53 -17.77
CA LEU A 279 -23.70 -5.18 -18.18
C LEU A 279 -23.20 -3.97 -17.40
N PHE A 280 -21.91 -3.95 -17.04
CA PHE A 280 -21.29 -2.90 -16.21
C PHE A 280 -21.91 -2.71 -14.82
N HIS A 281 -22.40 -3.82 -14.20
CA HIS A 281 -22.77 -3.81 -12.79
C HIS A 281 -21.57 -3.39 -11.88
N PRO A 282 -21.79 -3.03 -10.60
CA PRO A 282 -20.70 -2.72 -9.69
C PRO A 282 -19.63 -3.81 -9.66
N ASN A 283 -18.35 -3.42 -9.73
CA ASN A 283 -17.16 -4.29 -9.87
C ASN A 283 -16.98 -5.00 -11.23
N CYS A 284 -17.76 -4.69 -12.24
CA CYS A 284 -17.51 -5.18 -13.60
C CYS A 284 -16.10 -4.79 -14.07
N ARG A 285 -15.47 -5.64 -14.91
CA ARG A 285 -14.10 -5.43 -15.43
C ARG A 285 -14.07 -5.31 -16.96
N HIS A 286 -15.23 -5.42 -17.62
CA HIS A 286 -15.32 -5.33 -19.07
C HIS A 286 -14.99 -3.93 -19.56
N GLY A 287 -14.25 -3.83 -20.67
CA GLY A 287 -14.02 -2.61 -21.43
C GLY A 287 -14.91 -2.55 -22.68
N LEU A 288 -14.87 -1.41 -23.37
CA LEU A 288 -15.55 -1.16 -24.63
C LEU A 288 -14.57 -0.62 -25.67
N PRO A 289 -13.62 -1.42 -26.18
CA PRO A 289 -12.79 -0.98 -27.30
C PRO A 289 -13.66 -0.64 -28.51
N SER A 290 -13.21 0.34 -29.30
CA SER A 290 -13.87 0.74 -30.54
C SER A 290 -13.88 -0.42 -31.51
N PHE A 291 -15.00 -0.59 -32.20
CA PHE A 291 -15.17 -1.57 -33.26
C PHE A 291 -15.13 -0.90 -34.64
N TYR A 292 -14.34 -1.47 -35.54
CA TYR A 292 -14.19 -1.02 -36.92
C TYR A 292 -14.61 -2.18 -37.84
N PRO A 293 -15.80 -2.10 -38.52
CA PRO A 293 -16.32 -3.18 -39.33
C PRO A 293 -15.41 -3.59 -40.51
N GLU A 294 -14.54 -2.67 -40.93
CA GLU A 294 -13.63 -2.86 -42.08
C GLU A 294 -12.41 -3.71 -41.75
N LEU A 295 -12.15 -4.00 -40.43
CA LEU A 295 -11.02 -4.75 -39.95
C LEU A 295 -11.49 -6.15 -39.54
N GLU A 296 -11.44 -7.12 -40.46
CA GLU A 296 -11.98 -8.48 -40.28
C GLU A 296 -11.30 -9.32 -39.17
N ASP A 297 -10.17 -8.89 -38.62
CA ASP A 297 -9.29 -9.73 -37.77
C ASP A 297 -9.35 -9.44 -36.25
N PHE A 298 -10.47 -8.86 -35.78
CA PHE A 298 -10.64 -8.58 -34.33
C PHE A 298 -11.00 -9.80 -33.47
N ASN A 299 -11.04 -11.00 -34.03
CA ASN A 299 -11.37 -12.23 -33.30
C ASN A 299 -10.27 -12.73 -32.34
N HIS A 300 -9.11 -12.08 -32.29
CA HIS A 300 -7.95 -12.55 -31.50
C HIS A 300 -7.97 -12.17 -30.02
N TYR A 301 -8.98 -11.42 -29.53
CA TYR A 301 -9.13 -11.07 -28.12
C TYR A 301 -10.12 -11.95 -27.35
N ILE A 302 -10.21 -13.23 -27.71
CA ILE A 302 -11.14 -14.17 -27.08
C ILE A 302 -10.37 -15.06 -26.12
N ASP A 303 -10.24 -14.65 -24.87
CA ASP A 303 -9.88 -15.57 -23.80
C ASP A 303 -11.06 -16.51 -23.52
N GLU A 304 -10.80 -17.82 -23.45
CA GLU A 304 -11.78 -18.82 -23.06
C GLU A 304 -12.24 -18.61 -21.62
N HIS A 305 -13.51 -18.88 -21.36
CA HIS A 305 -14.10 -18.70 -20.04
C HIS A 305 -13.57 -19.75 -19.06
N ASN A 306 -13.00 -19.34 -17.94
CA ASN A 306 -12.45 -20.22 -16.89
C ASN A 306 -13.24 -20.07 -15.57
N HIS A 307 -14.25 -20.93 -15.39
CA HIS A 307 -15.06 -20.98 -14.16
C HIS A 307 -14.24 -21.34 -12.93
N GLU A 308 -13.21 -22.19 -13.07
CA GLU A 308 -12.34 -22.59 -11.95
C GLU A 308 -11.55 -21.41 -11.38
N GLU A 309 -11.08 -20.50 -12.22
CA GLU A 309 -10.36 -19.31 -11.77
C GLU A 309 -11.26 -18.35 -10.98
N ASN A 310 -12.53 -18.26 -11.36
CA ASN A 310 -13.50 -17.47 -10.61
C ASN A 310 -13.78 -18.04 -9.22
N GLU A 311 -13.92 -19.36 -9.10
CA GLU A 311 -14.10 -20.05 -7.81
C GLU A 311 -12.87 -19.88 -6.91
N LYS A 312 -11.66 -20.03 -7.46
CA LYS A 312 -10.40 -19.76 -6.75
C LYS A 312 -10.34 -18.35 -6.19
N ASN A 313 -10.73 -17.35 -6.98
CA ASN A 313 -10.79 -15.94 -6.55
C ASN A 313 -11.78 -15.71 -5.40
N LEU A 314 -12.94 -16.37 -5.43
CA LEU A 314 -13.96 -16.26 -4.37
C LEU A 314 -13.47 -16.87 -3.05
N GLU A 315 -12.80 -18.01 -3.11
CA GLU A 315 -12.23 -18.66 -1.94
C GLU A 315 -11.06 -17.85 -1.35
N GLU A 316 -10.19 -17.30 -2.20
CA GLU A 316 -9.13 -16.40 -1.75
C GLU A 316 -9.69 -15.19 -1.00
N GLN A 317 -10.75 -14.59 -1.52
CA GLN A 317 -11.44 -13.49 -0.84
C GLN A 317 -12.02 -13.91 0.52
N TYR A 318 -12.52 -15.15 0.64
CA TYR A 318 -13.00 -15.69 1.91
C TYR A 318 -11.87 -15.82 2.93
N ILE A 319 -10.74 -16.43 2.54
CA ILE A 319 -9.56 -16.59 3.41
C ILE A 319 -9.03 -15.22 3.86
N ASN A 320 -8.93 -14.26 2.95
CA ASN A 320 -8.49 -12.90 3.27
C ASN A 320 -9.42 -12.21 4.30
N ARG A 321 -10.73 -12.45 4.22
CA ARG A 321 -11.69 -11.97 5.23
C ARG A 321 -11.44 -12.58 6.61
N GLN A 322 -11.09 -13.87 6.70
CA GLN A 322 -10.75 -14.52 7.97
C GLN A 322 -9.48 -13.92 8.58
N ILE A 323 -8.42 -13.75 7.78
CA ILE A 323 -7.18 -13.10 8.23
C ILE A 323 -7.47 -11.70 8.79
N LYS A 324 -8.26 -10.89 8.07
CA LYS A 324 -8.66 -9.55 8.54
C LYS A 324 -9.49 -9.57 9.82
N SER A 325 -10.32 -10.58 9.99
CA SER A 325 -11.07 -10.79 11.24
C SER A 325 -10.14 -10.99 12.44
N PHE A 326 -9.08 -11.80 12.28
CA PHE A 326 -8.08 -11.99 13.34
C PHE A 326 -7.26 -10.73 13.62
N GLU A 327 -6.87 -9.97 12.59
CA GLU A 327 -6.16 -8.68 12.78
C GLU A 327 -6.98 -7.68 13.61
N ARG A 328 -8.29 -7.63 13.41
CA ARG A 328 -9.19 -6.77 14.19
C ARG A 328 -9.34 -7.26 15.63
N LEU A 329 -9.45 -8.57 15.85
CA LEU A 329 -9.50 -9.17 17.19
C LEU A 329 -8.22 -8.85 17.97
N GLU A 330 -7.05 -9.08 17.38
CA GLU A 330 -5.74 -8.74 17.98
C GLU A 330 -5.67 -7.26 18.37
N LYS A 331 -6.18 -6.38 17.51
CA LYS A 331 -6.14 -4.94 17.74
C LYS A 331 -7.13 -4.47 18.80
N GLY A 332 -8.28 -5.16 18.95
CA GLY A 332 -9.44 -4.69 19.73
C GLY A 332 -9.61 -5.33 21.10
N SER A 333 -9.17 -6.58 21.31
CA SER A 333 -9.40 -7.29 22.59
C SER A 333 -8.60 -6.69 23.74
N LEU A 334 -9.24 -6.65 24.92
CA LEU A 334 -8.65 -6.13 26.16
C LEU A 334 -7.82 -7.17 26.91
N LEU A 335 -8.26 -8.43 26.87
CA LEU A 335 -7.44 -9.52 27.36
C LEU A 335 -6.15 -9.58 26.54
N PRO A 336 -4.99 -9.88 27.18
CA PRO A 336 -3.94 -10.49 26.40
C PRO A 336 -4.57 -11.75 25.81
N LEU A 337 -5.04 -11.63 24.57
CA LEU A 337 -5.35 -12.80 23.79
C LEU A 337 -4.20 -13.76 24.00
N ASN A 338 -4.50 -15.04 24.21
CA ASN A 338 -3.47 -16.03 24.02
C ASN A 338 -2.97 -15.80 22.59
N ILE A 339 -2.04 -14.84 22.48
CA ILE A 339 -1.49 -14.34 21.21
C ILE A 339 -1.04 -15.53 20.37
N GLN A 340 -0.60 -16.59 21.07
CA GLN A 340 -0.23 -17.86 20.51
C GLN A 340 -1.42 -18.56 19.81
N LEU A 341 -2.58 -18.65 20.43
CA LEU A 341 -3.75 -19.31 19.84
C LEU A 341 -4.32 -18.55 18.62
N PHE A 342 -4.24 -17.22 18.61
CA PHE A 342 -4.70 -16.42 17.47
C PHE A 342 -3.66 -16.34 16.36
N ALA A 343 -2.37 -16.31 16.70
CA ALA A 343 -1.29 -16.45 15.76
C ALA A 343 -1.34 -17.83 15.09
N GLU A 344 -1.52 -18.91 15.87
CA GLU A 344 -1.68 -20.28 15.38
C GLU A 344 -2.90 -20.43 14.44
N ARG A 345 -4.05 -19.84 14.76
CA ARG A 345 -5.23 -19.85 13.89
C ARG A 345 -5.04 -19.01 12.62
N LYS A 346 -4.35 -17.87 12.72
CA LYS A 346 -4.00 -17.06 11.56
C LYS A 346 -3.02 -17.80 10.66
N GLU A 347 -2.00 -18.44 11.23
CA GLU A 347 -1.04 -19.29 10.53
C GLU A 347 -1.72 -20.51 9.91
N GLU A 348 -2.69 -21.13 10.58
CA GLU A 348 -3.47 -22.22 10.03
C GLU A 348 -4.20 -21.81 8.73
N TRP A 349 -4.82 -20.64 8.71
CA TRP A 349 -5.47 -20.11 7.51
C TRP A 349 -4.47 -19.73 6.41
N ILE A 350 -3.31 -19.17 6.79
CA ILE A 350 -2.21 -18.88 5.86
C ILE A 350 -1.68 -20.18 5.27
N ASN A 351 -1.45 -21.20 6.11
CA ASN A 351 -0.98 -22.52 5.67
C ASN A 351 -2.00 -23.25 4.78
N LYS A 352 -3.30 -23.12 5.10
CA LYS A 352 -4.38 -23.64 4.25
C LYS A 352 -4.35 -22.98 2.86
N LYS A 353 -4.10 -21.68 2.81
CA LYS A 353 -3.93 -20.94 1.56
C LYS A 353 -2.68 -21.41 0.79
N VAL A 354 -1.55 -21.55 1.46
CA VAL A 354 -0.29 -22.06 0.89
C VAL A 354 -0.44 -23.48 0.35
N LYS A 355 -1.11 -24.36 1.11
CA LYS A 355 -1.34 -25.77 0.70
C LYS A 355 -2.23 -25.89 -0.53
N LYS A 356 -3.21 -24.98 -0.68
CA LYS A 356 -4.17 -25.04 -1.79
C LYS A 356 -3.65 -24.38 -3.08
N TYR A 357 -2.93 -23.27 -2.96
CA TYR A 357 -2.54 -22.43 -4.11
C TYR A 357 -1.03 -22.46 -4.40
N GLY A 358 -0.25 -23.23 -3.62
CA GLY A 358 1.21 -23.28 -3.73
C GLY A 358 1.89 -22.05 -3.13
N LYS A 359 3.16 -22.21 -2.74
CA LYS A 359 3.93 -21.14 -2.08
C LYS A 359 4.18 -19.96 -3.02
N GLU A 360 4.43 -20.23 -4.30
CA GLU A 360 4.64 -19.21 -5.33
C GLU A 360 3.36 -18.44 -5.69
N GLU A 361 2.20 -19.12 -5.79
CA GLU A 361 0.91 -18.46 -6.05
C GLU A 361 0.46 -17.60 -4.87
N VAL A 362 0.71 -18.02 -3.64
CA VAL A 362 0.47 -17.17 -2.46
C VAL A 362 1.36 -15.94 -2.50
N ASP A 363 2.61 -16.08 -2.93
CA ASP A 363 3.54 -14.97 -3.13
C ASP A 363 3.11 -14.05 -4.27
N ILE A 364 2.60 -14.59 -5.38
CA ILE A 364 2.03 -13.84 -6.50
C ILE A 364 0.73 -13.15 -6.09
N SER A 365 -0.15 -13.82 -5.32
CA SER A 365 -1.39 -13.23 -4.81
C SER A 365 -1.13 -12.14 -3.78
N TYR A 366 -0.08 -12.25 -2.96
CA TYR A 366 0.42 -11.16 -2.12
C TYR A 366 1.03 -10.01 -2.94
N LYS A 367 1.57 -10.27 -4.11
CA LYS A 367 2.03 -9.22 -5.05
C LYS A 367 0.87 -8.52 -5.74
N ASN A 368 -0.18 -9.24 -6.08
CA ASN A 368 -1.35 -8.74 -6.80
C ASN A 368 -2.40 -8.14 -5.86
N VAL A 369 -2.58 -8.70 -4.67
CA VAL A 369 -3.32 -8.05 -3.57
C VAL A 369 -2.33 -7.10 -2.92
N LYS A 370 -2.45 -5.80 -3.18
CA LYS A 370 -1.63 -4.71 -2.61
C LYS A 370 -1.76 -4.55 -1.09
N TYR A 371 -2.15 -5.60 -0.38
CA TYR A 371 -2.08 -5.78 1.07
C TYR A 371 -0.76 -6.45 1.44
N GLN A 372 0.30 -5.75 1.09
CA GLN A 372 1.59 -6.12 1.63
C GLN A 372 1.58 -5.73 3.10
N THR A 373 1.89 -6.68 3.97
CA THR A 373 2.32 -6.37 5.33
C THR A 373 3.37 -5.25 5.25
N PRO A 374 3.54 -4.43 6.27
CA PRO A 374 4.61 -3.43 6.28
C PRO A 374 5.97 -4.01 5.87
N ASP A 375 6.23 -5.27 6.22
CA ASP A 375 7.46 -5.99 5.88
C ASP A 375 7.55 -6.32 4.40
N ARG A 376 6.45 -6.75 3.77
CA ARG A 376 6.44 -7.03 2.33
C ARG A 376 6.62 -5.75 1.52
N ARG A 377 5.96 -4.66 1.92
CA ARG A 377 6.18 -3.34 1.30
C ARG A 377 7.63 -2.89 1.44
N GLN A 378 8.24 -3.17 2.59
CA GLN A 378 9.63 -2.87 2.84
C GLN A 378 10.54 -3.73 1.96
N TYR A 379 10.30 -5.04 1.88
CA TYR A 379 11.01 -5.96 0.99
C TYR A 379 10.97 -5.51 -0.47
N GLU A 380 9.79 -5.22 -1.02
CA GLU A 380 9.65 -4.77 -2.41
C GLU A 380 10.36 -3.42 -2.66
N LYS A 381 10.34 -2.53 -1.67
CA LYS A 381 11.06 -1.25 -1.72
C LYS A 381 12.57 -1.46 -1.75
N TYR A 382 13.08 -2.38 -0.93
CA TYR A 382 14.50 -2.73 -0.89
C TYR A 382 14.91 -3.45 -2.18
N LYS A 383 14.12 -4.43 -2.61
CA LYS A 383 14.32 -5.18 -3.84
C LYS A 383 14.36 -4.30 -5.09
N LYS A 384 13.52 -3.26 -5.17
CA LYS A 384 13.52 -2.32 -6.30
C LYS A 384 14.85 -1.58 -6.42
N ILE A 385 15.48 -1.25 -5.31
CA ILE A 385 16.75 -0.50 -5.26
C ILE A 385 17.96 -1.43 -5.36
N LEU A 386 17.90 -2.57 -4.66
CA LEU A 386 18.98 -3.55 -4.58
C LEU A 386 18.79 -4.75 -5.54
N LYS A 387 18.01 -4.59 -6.62
CA LYS A 387 17.51 -5.68 -7.50
C LYS A 387 18.58 -6.69 -7.92
N ASN A 388 19.77 -6.22 -8.26
CA ASN A 388 20.88 -7.05 -8.72
C ASN A 388 21.99 -7.16 -7.67
N SER A 389 21.72 -6.76 -6.44
CA SER A 389 22.70 -6.81 -5.36
C SER A 389 22.73 -8.19 -4.72
N GLU A 390 23.93 -8.74 -4.54
CA GLU A 390 24.14 -9.96 -3.75
C GLU A 390 23.82 -9.77 -2.26
N TYR A 391 23.71 -8.52 -1.78
CA TYR A 391 23.35 -8.15 -0.41
C TYR A 391 21.84 -8.22 -0.16
N MET A 392 21.02 -8.29 -1.22
CA MET A 392 19.57 -8.40 -1.09
C MET A 392 19.15 -9.84 -0.87
N PRO A 393 18.40 -10.18 0.21
CA PRO A 393 17.84 -11.51 0.40
C PRO A 393 17.04 -11.97 -0.82
N LYS A 394 17.26 -13.21 -1.25
CA LYS A 394 16.61 -13.76 -2.45
C LYS A 394 15.13 -13.99 -2.25
N THR A 395 14.74 -14.39 -1.04
CA THR A 395 13.34 -14.65 -0.67
C THR A 395 12.82 -13.61 0.32
N PHE A 396 11.49 -13.52 0.41
CA PHE A 396 10.86 -12.67 1.42
C PHE A 396 11.03 -13.22 2.83
N GLU A 397 11.07 -14.53 2.96
CA GLU A 397 11.31 -15.23 4.22
C GLU A 397 12.70 -14.87 4.78
N ASP A 398 13.73 -14.93 3.93
CA ASP A 398 15.10 -14.53 4.35
C ASP A 398 15.12 -13.04 4.79
N PHE A 399 14.38 -12.18 4.10
CA PHE A 399 14.29 -10.78 4.47
C PHE A 399 13.63 -10.58 5.84
N VAL A 400 12.57 -11.33 6.13
CA VAL A 400 11.89 -11.31 7.43
C VAL A 400 12.80 -11.86 8.51
N ASP A 401 13.52 -12.94 8.20
CA ASP A 401 14.48 -13.55 9.11
C ASP A 401 15.64 -12.59 9.46
N PHE A 402 16.21 -11.92 8.46
CA PHE A 402 17.20 -10.85 8.69
C PHE A 402 16.65 -9.77 9.61
N LYS A 403 15.39 -9.36 9.36
CA LYS A 403 14.79 -8.26 10.13
C LYS A 403 14.54 -8.56 11.59
N TYR A 404 14.13 -9.79 11.91
CA TYR A 404 13.66 -10.13 13.25
C TYR A 404 14.59 -11.05 14.03
N ASN A 405 15.40 -11.86 13.35
CA ASN A 405 16.21 -12.89 13.97
C ASN A 405 17.72 -12.65 13.83
N ILE A 406 18.17 -11.95 12.79
CA ILE A 406 19.60 -11.77 12.49
C ILE A 406 19.94 -10.27 12.42
N THR A 407 20.02 -9.64 13.59
CA THR A 407 20.16 -8.18 13.74
C THR A 407 21.32 -7.57 12.96
N ASN A 408 22.49 -8.22 12.92
CA ASN A 408 23.66 -7.72 12.19
C ASN A 408 23.44 -7.71 10.68
N GLN A 409 22.79 -8.74 10.10
CA GLN A 409 22.43 -8.77 8.68
C GLN A 409 21.36 -7.73 8.35
N TRP A 410 20.42 -7.52 9.28
CA TRP A 410 19.42 -6.48 9.12
C TRP A 410 20.02 -5.07 9.11
N GLU A 411 20.91 -4.78 10.03
CA GLU A 411 21.61 -3.47 10.08
C GLU A 411 22.43 -3.25 8.80
N LYS A 412 23.17 -4.28 8.35
CA LYS A 412 23.91 -4.23 7.07
C LYS A 412 23.00 -3.96 5.89
N LEU A 413 21.87 -4.67 5.78
CA LEU A 413 20.92 -4.51 4.70
C LEU A 413 20.28 -3.10 4.70
N LYS A 414 19.98 -2.55 5.88
CA LYS A 414 19.48 -1.16 6.01
C LYS A 414 20.51 -0.16 5.52
N ASP A 415 21.76 -0.33 5.92
CA ASP A 415 22.86 0.53 5.50
C ASP A 415 23.04 0.48 3.98
N ASP A 416 23.17 -0.70 3.40
CA ASP A 416 23.30 -0.90 1.96
C ASP A 416 22.15 -0.28 1.16
N TYR A 417 20.92 -0.39 1.69
CA TYR A 417 19.75 0.23 1.09
C TYR A 417 19.86 1.77 1.08
N GLN A 418 20.34 2.40 2.16
CA GLN A 418 20.49 3.85 2.20
C GLN A 418 21.58 4.33 1.23
N TRP A 419 22.70 3.65 1.18
CA TRP A 419 23.78 3.96 0.24
C TRP A 419 23.34 3.83 -1.22
N ALA A 420 22.69 2.72 -1.56
CA ALA A 420 22.16 2.49 -2.91
C ALA A 420 21.08 3.51 -3.30
N LYS A 421 20.19 3.86 -2.36
CA LYS A 421 19.13 4.86 -2.58
C LYS A 421 19.71 6.24 -2.85
N HIS A 422 20.73 6.65 -2.09
CA HIS A 422 21.40 7.94 -2.29
C HIS A 422 22.05 8.02 -3.67
N ARG A 423 22.80 6.98 -4.05
CA ARG A 423 23.42 6.89 -5.36
C ARG A 423 22.42 6.96 -6.51
N LEU A 424 21.30 6.20 -6.42
CA LEU A 424 20.25 6.25 -7.44
C LEU A 424 19.61 7.65 -7.55
N LYS A 425 19.49 8.38 -6.45
CA LYS A 425 19.01 9.76 -6.48
C LYS A 425 19.96 10.65 -7.25
N ALA A 426 21.26 10.56 -7.02
CA ALA A 426 22.28 11.35 -7.74
C ALA A 426 22.29 11.01 -9.25
N ILE A 427 22.16 9.73 -9.62
CA ILE A 427 22.04 9.30 -11.02
C ILE A 427 20.78 9.88 -11.67
N ASN A 428 19.63 9.78 -11.01
CA ASN A 428 18.35 10.26 -11.55
C ASN A 428 18.30 11.80 -11.69
N ASN A 429 19.06 12.50 -10.85
CA ASN A 429 19.19 13.96 -10.93
C ASN A 429 20.23 14.40 -11.98
N GLY A 430 20.93 13.47 -12.64
CA GLY A 430 21.99 13.80 -13.58
C GLY A 430 23.29 14.29 -12.93
N GLU A 431 23.44 14.11 -11.61
CA GLU A 431 24.63 14.52 -10.85
C GLU A 431 25.79 13.52 -11.00
N LEU A 432 25.48 12.30 -11.39
CA LEU A 432 26.40 11.17 -11.48
C LEU A 432 26.04 10.23 -12.62
N THR A 433 27.00 9.94 -13.52
CA THR A 433 26.92 8.80 -14.44
C THR A 433 27.61 7.59 -13.83
N PRO A 434 26.95 6.44 -13.69
CA PRO A 434 27.50 5.29 -12.99
C PRO A 434 28.62 4.63 -13.84
N LEU A 435 29.82 4.52 -13.27
CA LEU A 435 30.93 3.71 -13.81
C LEU A 435 30.90 2.26 -13.33
N SER A 436 29.97 1.93 -12.42
CA SER A 436 29.86 0.60 -11.82
C SER A 436 28.40 0.29 -11.51
N ASP A 437 28.06 -1.00 -11.43
CA ASP A 437 26.77 -1.45 -10.92
C ASP A 437 26.67 -1.29 -9.40
N ILE A 438 25.50 -1.63 -8.85
CA ILE A 438 25.23 -1.48 -7.42
C ILE A 438 26.06 -2.45 -6.57
N ASN A 439 26.35 -3.65 -7.07
CA ASN A 439 27.16 -4.63 -6.33
C ASN A 439 28.59 -4.13 -6.16
N HIS A 440 29.20 -3.67 -7.24
CA HIS A 440 30.54 -3.12 -7.21
C HIS A 440 30.61 -1.89 -6.28
N TYR A 441 29.61 -1.00 -6.36
CA TYR A 441 29.54 0.17 -5.48
C TYR A 441 29.48 -0.21 -4.00
N LEU A 442 28.65 -1.17 -3.63
CA LEU A 442 28.52 -1.62 -2.24
C LEU A 442 29.78 -2.33 -1.77
N LYS A 443 30.45 -3.11 -2.63
CA LYS A 443 31.76 -3.73 -2.29
C LYS A 443 32.83 -2.69 -2.01
N ILE A 444 32.95 -1.67 -2.86
CA ILE A 444 33.88 -0.55 -2.65
C ILE A 444 33.57 0.20 -1.35
N LYS A 445 32.28 0.44 -1.08
CA LYS A 445 31.84 1.04 0.19
C LYS A 445 32.29 0.21 1.41
N ASP A 446 32.03 -1.10 1.38
CA ASP A 446 32.40 -2.00 2.49
C ASP A 446 33.90 -2.09 2.67
N GLU A 447 34.66 -2.18 1.59
CA GLU A 447 36.13 -2.18 1.63
C GLU A 447 36.67 -0.87 2.20
N ALA A 448 36.13 0.28 1.75
CA ALA A 448 36.52 1.58 2.27
C ALA A 448 36.20 1.72 3.78
N HIS A 449 35.00 1.30 4.20
CA HIS A 449 34.66 1.30 5.63
C HIS A 449 35.62 0.43 6.44
N LYS A 450 35.92 -0.77 5.97
CA LYS A 450 36.81 -1.72 6.66
C LYS A 450 38.24 -1.21 6.77
N LYS A 451 38.76 -0.59 5.70
CA LYS A 451 40.18 -0.19 5.63
C LYS A 451 40.46 1.22 6.14
N LEU A 452 39.48 2.15 6.03
CA LEU A 452 39.72 3.57 6.29
C LEU A 452 39.15 4.06 7.61
N ILE A 453 38.05 3.49 8.12
CA ILE A 453 37.49 3.88 9.41
C ILE A 453 38.44 3.46 10.54
N GLY A 454 38.66 4.37 11.48
CA GLY A 454 39.56 4.16 12.63
C GLY A 454 41.02 4.53 12.36
N ILE A 455 41.42 4.89 11.12
CA ILE A 455 42.78 5.40 10.87
C ILE A 455 42.95 6.72 11.61
N LYS A 456 44.05 6.82 12.36
CA LYS A 456 44.48 8.03 13.06
C LYS A 456 45.58 8.73 12.28
N LEU A 457 45.32 9.96 11.86
CA LEU A 457 46.28 10.80 11.17
C LEU A 457 47.38 11.29 12.10
N ALA A 458 48.47 11.80 11.54
CA ALA A 458 49.62 12.34 12.31
C ALA A 458 49.23 13.47 13.30
N ASN A 459 48.14 14.19 13.06
CA ASN A 459 47.60 15.23 13.92
C ASN A 459 46.56 14.71 14.93
N ASN A 460 46.48 13.38 15.18
CA ASN A 460 45.52 12.69 16.05
C ASN A 460 44.04 12.77 15.59
N LEU A 461 43.76 13.29 14.43
CA LEU A 461 42.40 13.22 13.87
C LEU A 461 42.10 11.78 13.43
N GLU A 462 40.99 11.23 13.87
CA GLU A 462 40.54 9.88 13.52
C GLU A 462 39.47 9.93 12.41
N VAL A 463 39.59 9.03 11.45
CA VAL A 463 38.55 8.81 10.43
C VAL A 463 37.37 8.09 11.08
N LYS A 464 36.25 8.78 11.25
CA LYS A 464 35.05 8.24 11.91
C LYS A 464 33.96 7.82 10.94
N THR A 465 33.80 8.52 9.83
CA THR A 465 32.73 8.27 8.86
C THR A 465 33.22 8.55 7.42
N ILE A 466 32.46 8.03 6.46
CA ILE A 466 32.74 8.22 5.03
C ILE A 466 31.47 8.76 4.37
N SER A 467 31.61 9.83 3.56
CA SER A 467 30.46 10.40 2.83
C SER A 467 30.11 9.60 1.56
N TYR A 468 28.85 9.68 1.11
CA TYR A 468 28.42 9.09 -0.17
C TYR A 468 29.26 9.59 -1.35
N HIS A 469 29.51 10.89 -1.37
CA HIS A 469 30.32 11.53 -2.39
C HIS A 469 31.77 11.00 -2.43
N PHE A 470 32.33 10.63 -1.28
CA PHE A 470 33.65 10.05 -1.21
C PHE A 470 33.73 8.72 -1.97
N ILE A 471 32.77 7.82 -1.76
CA ILE A 471 32.74 6.53 -2.45
C ILE A 471 32.58 6.70 -3.97
N ASP A 472 31.72 7.64 -4.40
CA ASP A 472 31.60 7.95 -5.83
C ASP A 472 32.93 8.46 -6.42
N ARG A 473 33.75 9.19 -5.65
CA ARG A 473 35.08 9.65 -6.05
C ARG A 473 36.13 8.54 -6.05
N VAL A 474 36.01 7.58 -5.15
CA VAL A 474 36.87 6.37 -5.16
C VAL A 474 36.65 5.58 -6.44
N ILE A 475 35.41 5.46 -6.91
CA ILE A 475 35.09 4.75 -8.16
C ILE A 475 35.47 5.55 -9.39
N GLY A 476 35.29 6.87 -9.39
CA GLY A 476 35.53 7.77 -10.50
C GLY A 476 34.25 8.31 -11.14
N CYS A 477 34.39 9.24 -12.09
CA CYS A 477 33.27 9.95 -12.72
C CYS A 477 33.56 10.25 -14.18
N ILE A 478 32.67 9.90 -15.10
CA ILE A 478 32.81 10.12 -16.55
C ILE A 478 32.74 11.63 -16.87
N GLU A 479 31.78 12.36 -16.33
CA GLU A 479 31.53 13.78 -16.64
C GLU A 479 32.74 14.65 -16.34
N GLN A 480 33.47 14.30 -15.30
CA GLN A 480 34.64 15.05 -14.87
C GLN A 480 35.95 14.44 -15.37
N ARG A 481 35.89 13.43 -16.26
CA ARG A 481 37.04 12.68 -16.77
C ARG A 481 38.03 12.26 -15.67
N ARG A 482 37.47 11.81 -14.53
CA ARG A 482 38.25 11.39 -13.36
C ARG A 482 38.33 9.88 -13.30
N SER A 483 39.54 9.36 -13.25
CA SER A 483 39.81 7.99 -12.85
C SER A 483 39.48 7.80 -11.36
N GLY A 484 39.12 6.57 -10.95
CA GLY A 484 39.01 6.21 -9.55
C GLY A 484 40.36 6.21 -8.85
N VAL A 485 40.35 6.04 -7.54
CA VAL A 485 41.53 5.93 -6.67
C VAL A 485 41.45 4.63 -5.90
N LYS A 486 42.53 3.86 -5.81
CA LYS A 486 42.57 2.63 -5.04
C LYS A 486 42.46 2.91 -3.55
N ILE A 487 41.72 2.09 -2.85
CA ILE A 487 41.50 2.27 -1.40
C ILE A 487 42.81 2.12 -0.62
N ASP A 488 43.72 1.25 -1.05
CA ASP A 488 45.03 1.07 -0.42
C ASP A 488 45.89 2.33 -0.54
N ASP A 489 45.91 2.98 -1.72
CA ASP A 489 46.63 4.25 -1.91
C ASP A 489 46.03 5.38 -1.02
N ILE A 490 44.72 5.32 -0.75
CA ILE A 490 44.06 6.24 0.18
C ILE A 490 44.47 5.95 1.64
N ALA A 491 44.51 4.68 2.02
CA ALA A 491 44.96 4.27 3.35
C ALA A 491 46.43 4.69 3.59
N ASP A 492 47.29 4.51 2.59
CA ASP A 492 48.69 4.95 2.65
C ASP A 492 48.78 6.46 2.83
N SER A 493 47.93 7.22 2.14
CA SER A 493 47.90 8.69 2.27
C SER A 493 47.42 9.16 3.65
N LEU A 494 46.53 8.43 4.28
CA LEU A 494 46.03 8.74 5.61
C LEU A 494 47.00 8.35 6.72
N ASN A 495 47.75 7.25 6.55
CA ASN A 495 48.74 6.74 7.53
C ASN A 495 50.12 7.36 7.37
N GLY A 496 50.41 7.90 6.18
CA GLY A 496 51.72 8.44 5.85
C GLY A 496 51.96 9.86 6.38
N ASN A 497 53.20 10.26 6.38
CA ASN A 497 53.59 11.62 6.78
C ASN A 497 53.69 12.52 5.53
N TYR A 498 52.50 12.95 5.04
CA TYR A 498 52.35 13.75 3.86
C TYR A 498 51.99 15.21 4.17
N ASP A 499 52.17 16.10 3.18
CA ASP A 499 51.78 17.50 3.30
C ASP A 499 50.30 17.65 3.61
N ILE A 500 50.01 18.38 4.68
CA ILE A 500 48.65 18.68 5.12
C ILE A 500 48.35 20.16 4.93
N LYS A 501 47.24 20.48 4.25
CA LYS A 501 46.74 21.85 4.11
C LYS A 501 45.38 21.98 4.76
N GLU A 502 45.26 22.85 5.76
CA GLU A 502 43.99 23.19 6.36
C GLU A 502 43.22 24.23 5.53
N ILE A 503 41.92 24.03 5.34
CA ILE A 503 41.02 24.94 4.64
C ILE A 503 39.69 24.94 5.42
N ASP A 504 39.41 26.05 6.09
CA ASP A 504 38.22 26.21 6.95
C ASP A 504 37.95 25.00 7.86
N LYS A 505 36.89 24.24 7.58
CA LYS A 505 36.45 23.06 8.33
C LYS A 505 37.07 21.75 7.83
N SER A 506 37.97 21.77 6.88
CA SER A 506 38.51 20.56 6.25
C SER A 506 40.04 20.58 6.19
N ILE A 507 40.58 19.38 6.12
CA ILE A 507 42.01 19.14 5.92
C ILE A 507 42.19 18.40 4.59
N LYS A 508 43.12 18.86 3.77
CA LYS A 508 43.59 18.16 2.55
C LYS A 508 44.94 17.51 2.81
N ILE A 509 45.03 16.22 2.53
CA ILE A 509 46.23 15.41 2.65
C ILE A 509 46.70 15.12 1.21
N TYR A 510 47.91 15.50 0.89
CA TYR A 510 48.50 15.36 -0.45
C TYR A 510 49.36 14.09 -0.49
N GLY A 511 48.72 12.94 -0.73
CA GLY A 511 49.42 11.67 -0.91
C GLY A 511 50.22 11.59 -2.22
N LEU A 512 50.79 10.42 -2.52
CA LEU A 512 51.59 10.21 -3.74
C LEU A 512 50.73 10.33 -5.00
N ASP A 513 49.59 9.62 -5.03
CA ASP A 513 48.73 9.53 -6.22
C ASP A 513 47.32 10.07 -6.00
N ASN A 514 47.04 10.63 -4.82
CA ASN A 514 45.73 11.15 -4.49
C ASN A 514 45.78 12.31 -3.51
N ILE A 515 44.69 13.07 -3.45
CA ILE A 515 44.43 14.11 -2.45
C ILE A 515 43.16 13.72 -1.70
N VAL A 516 43.28 13.44 -0.40
CA VAL A 516 42.17 13.11 0.48
C VAL A 516 41.71 14.34 1.24
N THR A 517 40.39 14.57 1.31
CA THR A 517 39.81 15.66 2.07
C THR A 517 38.98 15.07 3.20
N ILE A 518 39.27 15.48 4.43
CA ILE A 518 38.58 15.07 5.66
C ILE A 518 38.08 16.30 6.43
N ASN A 519 36.89 16.19 7.03
CA ASN A 519 36.38 17.21 7.94
C ASN A 519 37.11 17.16 9.27
N LYS A 520 37.72 18.25 9.71
CA LYS A 520 38.56 18.28 10.93
C LYS A 520 37.80 18.21 12.24
N GLU A 521 36.49 18.54 12.24
CA GLU A 521 35.63 18.51 13.42
C GLU A 521 34.98 17.13 13.59
N THR A 522 34.55 16.50 12.48
CA THR A 522 33.77 15.27 12.52
C THR A 522 34.55 14.01 12.20
N GLY A 523 35.74 14.12 11.61
CA GLY A 523 36.49 12.97 11.10
C GLY A 523 35.85 12.31 9.87
N ASN A 524 34.97 13.01 9.15
CA ASN A 524 34.29 12.48 7.98
C ASN A 524 35.13 12.64 6.71
N LEU A 525 35.38 11.56 5.97
CA LEU A 525 35.98 11.61 4.63
C LEU A 525 34.99 12.20 3.64
N ILE A 526 35.32 13.37 3.08
CA ILE A 526 34.42 14.15 2.22
C ILE A 526 34.61 13.75 0.76
N GLN A 527 35.86 13.76 0.29
CA GLN A 527 36.20 13.45 -1.11
C GLN A 527 37.65 12.99 -1.27
N VAL A 528 37.90 12.29 -2.36
CA VAL A 528 39.24 11.95 -2.81
C VAL A 528 39.36 12.30 -4.29
N ASN A 529 40.56 12.79 -4.69
CA ASN A 529 40.86 13.10 -6.09
C ASN A 529 42.19 12.46 -6.47
N PRO A 530 42.32 11.91 -7.68
CA PRO A 530 43.61 11.49 -8.19
C PRO A 530 44.54 12.72 -8.29
N HIS A 531 45.75 12.52 -7.91
CA HIS A 531 46.79 13.54 -7.96
C HIS A 531 48.01 12.97 -8.68
N THR A 532 48.28 13.46 -9.87
CA THR A 532 49.58 13.19 -10.55
C THR A 532 50.57 14.25 -10.12
N ARG A 533 51.54 13.88 -9.29
CA ARG A 533 52.74 14.73 -9.14
C ARG A 533 53.35 14.87 -10.53
N ARG A 534 53.29 16.07 -11.11
CA ARG A 534 54.22 16.39 -12.19
C ARG A 534 55.62 16.19 -11.61
N LYS A 535 56.35 15.16 -12.10
CA LYS A 535 57.78 15.08 -11.86
C LYS A 535 58.35 16.44 -12.29
N LYS A 536 58.91 17.18 -11.32
CA LYS A 536 59.74 18.34 -11.61
C LYS A 536 60.97 17.87 -12.33
#